data_7e7540f1d2e5305d9e7c81ab8ae3a5a0
#
_entry.id   7e7540f1d2e5305d9e7c81ab8ae3a5a0
#
_cell.length_a   1.000
_cell.length_b   1.000
_cell.length_c   1.000
_cell.angle_alpha   90.00
_cell.angle_beta   90.00
_cell.angle_gamma   90.00
#
_symmetry.space_group_name_H-M   'P 1'
#
loop_
_entity.id
_entity.type
_entity.pdbx_description
1 polymer ?
#
loop_
_entity_poly.entity_id
_entity_poly.type
_entity_poly.pdbx_seq_one_letter_code
_entity_poly.pdbx_strand_id
1 'polypeptide(L)'
;MKRHLAIFKGDSGEQILQGKKTTDVRSSNRKLPPYGMLSTGDLVYIKPSGKDITGQFKVKKIIFSDNPEAAARYKTEISIGETQRFITAPIKIPKKDLRGWVVID
;
A
#
# COMPACT_ATOMS: atom_id res chain seq x y z
N MET A 1 12.59 5.76 -7.56
CA MET A 1 11.75 4.93 -6.66
C MET A 1 11.21 5.78 -5.54
N LYS A 2 9.91 5.73 -5.31
CA LYS A 2 9.26 6.40 -4.18
C LYS A 2 9.00 5.40 -3.08
N ARG A 3 8.87 5.90 -1.86
CA ARG A 3 8.49 5.10 -0.68
C ARG A 3 7.18 5.61 -0.14
N HIS A 4 6.30 4.68 0.17
CA HIS A 4 4.95 4.98 0.66
C HIS A 4 4.71 4.25 1.97
N LEU A 5 3.80 4.79 2.77
CA LEU A 5 3.33 4.12 3.98
C LEU A 5 1.87 3.77 3.79
N ALA A 6 1.55 2.49 3.89
CA ALA A 6 0.17 2.01 3.78
C ALA A 6 -0.30 1.45 5.11
N ILE A 7 -1.48 1.90 5.53
CA ILE A 7 -2.11 1.40 6.75
C ILE A 7 -3.10 0.31 6.36
N PHE A 8 -3.04 -0.82 7.05
CA PHE A 8 -3.89 -1.99 6.80
C PHE A 8 -4.74 -2.29 8.02
N LYS A 9 -6.01 -2.58 7.79
CA LYS A 9 -6.92 -3.04 8.85
C LYS A 9 -6.81 -4.54 9.03
N GLY A 10 -7.02 -5.01 10.25
CA GLY A 10 -7.00 -6.43 10.57
C GLY A 10 -5.66 -7.08 10.20
N ASP A 11 -5.74 -8.26 9.59
CA ASP A 11 -4.56 -9.05 9.22
C ASP A 11 -4.17 -8.95 7.75
N SER A 12 -4.72 -7.98 7.01
CA SER A 12 -4.45 -7.83 5.57
C SER A 12 -2.97 -7.69 5.27
N GLY A 13 -2.27 -6.88 6.04
CA GLY A 13 -0.82 -6.68 5.85
C GLY A 13 -0.03 -7.96 6.12
N GLU A 14 -0.43 -8.72 7.13
CA GLU A 14 0.20 -10.01 7.44
C GLU A 14 -0.03 -11.03 6.33
N GLN A 15 -1.22 -11.04 5.73
CA GLN A 15 -1.51 -11.92 4.60
C GLN A 15 -0.63 -11.60 3.40
N ILE A 16 -0.31 -10.33 3.18
CA ILE A 16 0.65 -9.93 2.14
C ILE A 16 2.02 -10.52 2.44
N LEU A 17 2.50 -10.39 3.67
CA LEU A 17 3.81 -10.89 4.07
C LEU A 17 3.89 -12.42 4.03
N GLN A 18 2.76 -13.11 4.22
CA GLN A 18 2.69 -14.57 4.12
C GLN A 18 2.55 -15.07 2.68
N GLY A 19 2.40 -14.17 1.71
CA GLY A 19 2.18 -14.55 0.33
C GLY A 19 0.76 -15.02 0.02
N LYS A 20 -0.16 -14.91 0.96
CA LYS A 20 -1.57 -15.31 0.76
C LYS A 20 -2.35 -14.26 -0.01
N LYS A 21 -1.96 -12.99 0.11
CA LYS A 21 -2.58 -11.88 -0.60
C LYS A 21 -1.56 -11.31 -1.58
N THR A 22 -1.84 -11.42 -2.87
CA THR A 22 -0.94 -10.99 -3.95
C THR A 22 -1.41 -9.73 -4.66
N THR A 23 -2.60 -9.27 -4.34
CA THR A 23 -3.17 -8.04 -4.88
C THR A 23 -3.81 -7.24 -3.77
N ASP A 24 -3.86 -5.92 -3.93
CA ASP A 24 -4.56 -5.05 -3.03
C ASP A 24 -5.36 -4.03 -3.83
N VAL A 25 -6.62 -3.84 -3.47
CA VAL A 25 -7.53 -2.97 -4.19
C VAL A 25 -8.02 -1.87 -3.27
N ARG A 26 -7.87 -0.64 -3.73
CA ARG A 26 -8.33 0.54 -3.00
C ARG A 26 -9.26 1.34 -3.88
N SER A 27 -10.41 1.71 -3.35
CA SER A 27 -11.38 2.48 -4.08
C SER A 27 -11.95 3.60 -3.22
N SER A 28 -12.31 4.70 -3.89
CA SER A 28 -12.87 5.86 -3.24
C SER A 28 -13.70 6.65 -4.26
N ASN A 29 -14.67 7.41 -3.77
CA ASN A 29 -15.39 8.35 -4.61
C ASN A 29 -14.62 9.65 -4.87
N ARG A 30 -13.42 9.79 -4.31
CA ARG A 30 -12.50 10.91 -4.50
C ARG A 30 -11.15 10.42 -4.98
N LYS A 31 -10.39 11.32 -5.62
CA LYS A 31 -8.99 11.03 -5.99
C LYS A 31 -8.09 11.10 -4.76
N LEU A 32 -8.25 10.17 -3.86
CA LEU A 32 -7.42 10.06 -2.67
C LEU A 32 -6.26 9.09 -2.90
N PRO A 33 -5.11 9.29 -2.24
CA PRO A 33 -4.05 8.29 -2.30
C PRO A 33 -4.60 6.89 -2.00
N PRO A 34 -4.14 5.85 -2.70
CA PRO A 34 -2.98 5.81 -3.60
C PRO A 34 -3.26 6.18 -5.05
N TYR A 35 -4.48 6.61 -5.40
CA TYR A 35 -4.85 6.91 -6.79
C TYR A 35 -3.91 7.95 -7.41
N GLY A 36 -3.28 7.57 -8.53
CA GLY A 36 -2.39 8.45 -9.26
C GLY A 36 -1.01 8.68 -8.62
N MET A 37 -0.71 8.04 -7.49
CA MET A 37 0.52 8.33 -6.73
C MET A 37 1.55 7.22 -6.74
N LEU A 38 1.16 5.99 -7.08
CA LEU A 38 2.06 4.85 -7.08
C LEU A 38 2.62 4.60 -8.47
N SER A 39 3.84 4.10 -8.52
CA SER A 39 4.50 3.65 -9.75
C SER A 39 5.09 2.25 -9.54
N THR A 40 5.20 1.50 -10.63
CA THR A 40 5.87 0.20 -10.61
C THR A 40 7.28 0.36 -10.07
N GLY A 41 7.68 -0.52 -9.16
CA GLY A 41 8.98 -0.50 -8.51
C GLY A 41 9.02 0.32 -7.22
N ASP A 42 7.97 1.08 -6.90
CA ASP A 42 7.90 1.78 -5.62
C ASP A 42 7.85 0.80 -4.45
N LEU A 43 8.35 1.23 -3.30
CA LEU A 43 8.27 0.46 -2.06
C LEU A 43 7.11 0.96 -1.20
N VAL A 44 6.36 0.03 -0.64
CA VAL A 44 5.26 0.32 0.27
C VAL A 44 5.53 -0.33 1.62
N TYR A 45 5.63 0.49 2.65
CA TYR A 45 5.76 -0.01 4.02
C TYR A 45 4.39 -0.41 4.54
N ILE A 46 4.33 -1.59 5.16
CA ILE A 46 3.11 -2.15 5.71
C ILE A 46 3.00 -1.78 7.18
N LYS A 47 1.99 -0.99 7.51
CA LYS A 47 1.70 -0.62 8.90
C LYS A 47 0.30 -1.10 9.25
N PRO A 48 0.18 -2.16 10.06
CA PRO A 48 -1.13 -2.53 10.60
C PRO A 48 -1.69 -1.38 11.44
N SER A 49 -3.01 -1.17 11.37
CA SER A 49 -3.66 -0.10 12.11
C SER A 49 -3.37 -0.21 13.61
N GLY A 50 -2.88 0.88 14.20
CA GLY A 50 -2.53 0.92 15.63
C GLY A 50 -1.25 0.19 16.03
N LYS A 51 -0.47 -0.30 15.05
CA LYS A 51 0.78 -1.04 15.30
C LYS A 51 1.93 -0.46 14.51
N ASP A 52 3.14 -0.90 14.84
CA ASP A 52 4.34 -0.51 14.11
C ASP A 52 4.43 -1.18 12.75
N ILE A 53 5.31 -0.64 11.91
CA ILE A 53 5.59 -1.20 10.58
C ILE A 53 6.14 -2.62 10.73
N THR A 54 5.53 -3.57 10.01
CA THR A 54 5.89 -4.99 10.08
C THR A 54 6.68 -5.48 8.90
N GLY A 55 6.69 -4.73 7.81
CA GLY A 55 7.40 -5.14 6.60
C GLY A 55 7.17 -4.17 5.46
N GLN A 56 7.54 -4.63 4.27
CA GLN A 56 7.39 -3.85 3.05
C GLN A 56 7.08 -4.76 1.87
N PHE A 57 6.53 -4.18 0.81
CA PHE A 57 6.44 -4.85 -0.48
C PHE A 57 6.82 -3.89 -1.60
N LYS A 58 7.26 -4.48 -2.72
CA LYS A 58 7.55 -3.75 -3.95
C LYS A 58 6.33 -3.81 -4.86
N VAL A 59 5.99 -2.68 -5.45
CA VAL A 59 4.88 -2.62 -6.39
C VAL A 59 5.30 -3.27 -7.71
N LYS A 60 4.60 -4.34 -8.09
CA LYS A 60 4.86 -5.07 -9.33
C LYS A 60 4.11 -4.45 -10.51
N LYS A 61 2.83 -4.14 -10.32
CA LYS A 61 1.96 -3.59 -11.34
C LYS A 61 0.87 -2.75 -10.69
N ILE A 62 0.44 -1.70 -11.38
CA ILE A 62 -0.65 -0.84 -10.91
C ILE A 62 -1.61 -0.58 -12.05
N ILE A 63 -2.90 -0.64 -11.73
CA ILE A 63 -3.97 -0.22 -12.63
C ILE A 63 -4.81 0.82 -11.90
N PHE A 64 -4.90 2.01 -12.48
CA PHE A 64 -5.82 3.04 -12.02
C PHE A 64 -7.07 3.01 -12.92
N SER A 65 -8.23 3.04 -12.28
CA SER A 65 -9.51 3.04 -13.00
C SER A 65 -10.37 4.21 -12.54
N ASP A 66 -11.01 4.86 -13.47
CA ASP A 66 -11.98 5.94 -13.22
C ASP A 66 -13.31 5.54 -13.86
N ASN A 67 -14.28 5.16 -13.04
CA ASN A 67 -15.62 4.81 -13.48
C ASN A 67 -16.64 5.76 -12.86
N PRO A 68 -17.08 6.80 -13.61
CA PRO A 68 -18.02 7.79 -13.07
C PRO A 68 -19.36 7.22 -12.61
N GLU A 69 -19.73 6.03 -13.10
CA GLU A 69 -21.00 5.40 -12.76
C GLU A 69 -20.91 4.49 -11.53
N ALA A 70 -19.70 4.18 -11.07
CA ALA A 70 -19.52 3.34 -9.90
C ALA A 70 -19.67 4.14 -8.61
N ALA A 71 -20.16 3.50 -7.56
CA ALA A 71 -20.29 4.10 -6.22
C ALA A 71 -18.92 4.57 -5.71
N ALA A 72 -17.87 3.78 -5.96
CA ALA A 72 -16.49 4.18 -5.72
C ALA A 72 -15.83 4.43 -7.07
N ARG A 73 -15.83 5.68 -7.49
CA ARG A 73 -15.41 6.11 -8.83
C ARG A 73 -13.97 5.75 -9.16
N TYR A 74 -13.06 6.01 -8.22
CA TYR A 74 -11.62 5.85 -8.44
C TYR A 74 -11.12 4.58 -7.78
N LYS A 75 -10.47 3.72 -8.55
CA LYS A 75 -9.97 2.44 -8.05
C LYS A 75 -8.49 2.29 -8.39
N THR A 76 -7.73 1.81 -7.43
CA THR A 76 -6.32 1.45 -7.59
C THR A 76 -6.16 -0.03 -7.34
N GLU A 77 -5.69 -0.77 -8.33
CA GLU A 77 -5.36 -2.20 -8.20
C GLU A 77 -3.85 -2.34 -8.16
N ILE A 78 -3.34 -2.93 -7.10
CA ILE A 78 -1.90 -3.08 -6.88
C ILE A 78 -1.56 -4.56 -6.93
N SER A 79 -0.66 -4.94 -7.83
CA SER A 79 -0.06 -6.27 -7.82
C SER A 79 1.20 -6.22 -6.97
N ILE A 80 1.28 -7.13 -6.01
CA ILE A 80 2.32 -7.14 -5.00
C ILE A 80 3.50 -7.98 -5.51
N GLY A 81 4.69 -7.36 -5.55
CA GLY A 81 5.93 -8.03 -5.91
C GLY A 81 6.66 -8.56 -4.69
N GLU A 82 7.98 -8.38 -4.63
CA GLU A 82 8.78 -8.86 -3.53
C GLU A 82 8.33 -8.30 -2.19
N THR A 83 8.25 -9.16 -1.18
CA THR A 83 7.90 -8.79 0.18
C THR A 83 9.09 -9.01 1.10
N GLN A 84 9.17 -8.20 2.15
CA GLN A 84 10.18 -8.36 3.18
C GLN A 84 9.54 -8.11 4.54
N ARG A 85 9.61 -9.11 5.41
CA ARG A 85 9.20 -8.96 6.80
C ARG A 85 10.35 -8.35 7.59
N PHE A 86 10.05 -7.38 8.43
CA PHE A 86 11.03 -6.82 9.33
C PHE A 86 11.06 -7.62 10.63
N ILE A 87 12.25 -8.09 11.01
CA ILE A 87 12.42 -9.00 12.14
C ILE A 87 12.82 -8.25 13.42
N THR A 88 13.34 -7.04 13.25
CA THR A 88 13.82 -6.23 14.36
C THR A 88 12.76 -5.26 14.85
N ALA A 89 12.99 -4.70 16.05
CA ALA A 89 12.15 -3.68 16.69
C ALA A 89 11.76 -2.53 15.74
N PRO A 90 10.78 -1.70 16.11
CA PRO A 90 10.14 -0.73 15.20
C PRO A 90 11.13 0.07 14.38
N ILE A 91 10.94 0.02 13.06
CA ILE A 91 11.75 0.82 12.15
C ILE A 91 11.21 2.24 12.15
N LYS A 92 12.06 3.18 12.54
CA LYS A 92 11.75 4.59 12.38
C LYS A 92 12.13 5.02 10.99
N ILE A 93 11.15 5.36 10.18
CA ILE A 93 11.39 5.87 8.83
C ILE A 93 11.39 7.39 8.91
N PRO A 94 12.49 8.05 8.51
CA PRO A 94 12.50 9.51 8.46
C PRO A 94 11.41 10.03 7.53
N LYS A 95 10.62 10.98 7.98
CA LYS A 95 9.51 11.55 7.19
C LYS A 95 9.98 12.08 5.83
N LYS A 96 11.20 12.60 5.76
CA LYS A 96 11.79 13.13 4.54
C LYS A 96 11.97 12.08 3.44
N ASP A 97 12.05 10.81 3.83
CA ASP A 97 12.23 9.70 2.90
C ASP A 97 10.90 9.14 2.40
N LEU A 98 9.79 9.58 3.00
CA LEU A 98 8.46 9.15 2.59
C LEU A 98 7.87 10.14 1.59
N ARG A 99 7.42 9.62 0.47
CA ARG A 99 6.69 10.40 -0.53
C ARG A 99 5.27 9.89 -0.60
N GLY A 100 4.39 10.71 -0.03
CA GLY A 100 2.97 10.39 -0.01
C GLY A 100 2.60 9.41 1.08
N TRP A 101 1.53 9.70 1.74
CA TRP A 101 0.87 8.82 2.69
C TRP A 101 -0.24 8.11 1.96
N VAL A 102 -0.17 6.79 1.94
CA VAL A 102 -1.22 5.98 1.35
C VAL A 102 -1.94 5.32 2.50
N VAL A 103 -3.15 5.80 2.80
CA VAL A 103 -4.03 5.11 3.74
C VAL A 103 -4.78 4.08 2.94
N ILE A 104 -4.48 2.84 3.21
CA ILE A 104 -5.11 1.72 2.53
C ILE A 104 -6.04 1.02 3.52
N ASP A 105 -7.32 1.14 3.31
CA ASP A 105 -8.33 0.45 4.12
C ASP A 105 -8.57 -0.96 3.63
#